data_25a7e486b9547e0cdf62248e8314198c
#
_entry.id   25a7e486b9547e0cdf62248e8314198c
#
_cell.length_a   1.000
_cell.length_b   1.000
_cell.length_c   1.000
_cell.angle_alpha   90.00
_cell.angle_beta   90.00
_cell.angle_gamma   90.00
#
_symmetry.space_group_name_H-M   'P 1'
#
loop_
_entity.id
_entity.type
_entity.pdbx_description
1 polymer ?
#
loop_
_entity_poly.entity_id
_entity_poly.type
_entity_poly.pdbx_seq_one_letter_code
_entity_poly.pdbx_strand_id
1 'polypeptide(L)'
;MKRIKFLSLVFVMLVTAMNLNAQNKNVDEVLGQNLDYNVISTAVPFMMIAPDARSSAMGDVGVSTSPDVYSMHWNPAKYAFIEDDFSVGLAYSPWLRSLVNDMNIAYLALSKRVSPKSTVAASLRYFSLGDITYTGENNTNLGTYSPNEWAIDVTYSRKLGNYISGAVAGRFIYSDLTQGVLDYSKPAVSVAADIAVYYTRNVYWFNNLDAVFSWGVSISNIGSKMNYNEASTKKDFIPTNLRLGPTLKLDIDDYNSLAFSVDFNKLLVPTPPIYQTNEDGAIVYENGEPVVVSGKNNDVGPIQGMIQSFFDAPGYYDPQLGRYTGKFKEEMKEFTLGIGAEYWYNKTFNVRTGFFHEAKEKGNRRYLTFGAGLKYNVFGLDVSYLVPVNNTATSGTNPLENTLRFSLTVNIDKWGNNTRLEKVN
;
A
#
# COMPACT_ATOMS: atom_id res chain seq x y z
N MET A 1 34.01 9.68 16.09
CA MET A 1 34.01 8.35 16.74
C MET A 1 32.85 8.10 17.70
N LYS A 2 32.43 9.02 18.59
CA LYS A 2 31.24 8.79 19.47
C LYS A 2 29.91 8.68 18.70
N ARG A 3 29.71 9.40 17.58
CA ARG A 3 28.49 9.38 16.76
C ARG A 3 28.32 8.07 16.00
N ILE A 4 29.41 7.48 15.50
CA ILE A 4 29.39 6.18 14.80
C ILE A 4 29.04 5.05 15.78
N LYS A 5 29.50 5.11 17.03
CA LYS A 5 29.16 4.12 18.07
C LYS A 5 27.68 4.17 18.48
N PHE A 6 27.05 5.34 18.43
CA PHE A 6 25.62 5.47 18.72
C PHE A 6 24.75 4.91 17.58
N LEU A 7 25.11 5.18 16.32
CA LEU A 7 24.42 4.59 15.15
C LEU A 7 24.54 3.06 15.12
N SER A 8 25.73 2.51 15.47
CA SER A 8 25.89 1.06 15.57
C SER A 8 25.06 0.46 16.71
N LEU A 9 24.87 1.18 17.81
CA LEU A 9 24.05 0.74 18.93
C LEU A 9 22.55 0.72 18.58
N VAL A 10 22.07 1.73 17.86
CA VAL A 10 20.66 1.79 17.37
C VAL A 10 20.41 0.70 16.34
N PHE A 11 21.38 0.44 15.45
CA PHE A 11 21.28 -0.66 14.47
C PHE A 11 21.28 -2.04 15.16
N VAL A 12 22.12 -2.24 16.19
CA VAL A 12 22.14 -3.47 16.99
C VAL A 12 20.85 -3.63 17.80
N MET A 13 20.28 -2.57 18.39
CA MET A 13 18.97 -2.63 19.05
C MET A 13 17.81 -2.96 18.08
N LEU A 14 17.83 -2.45 16.86
CA LEU A 14 16.87 -2.83 15.83
C LEU A 14 16.99 -4.31 15.42
N VAL A 15 18.22 -4.83 15.29
CA VAL A 15 18.49 -6.23 14.97
C VAL A 15 18.15 -7.17 16.13
N THR A 16 18.35 -6.76 17.38
CA THR A 16 17.99 -7.57 18.56
C THR A 16 16.50 -7.57 18.86
N ALA A 17 15.75 -6.52 18.48
CA ALA A 17 14.30 -6.52 18.57
C ALA A 17 13.63 -7.50 17.55
N MET A 18 14.37 -7.96 16.54
CA MET A 18 13.92 -8.96 15.56
C MET A 18 14.00 -10.41 16.03
N ASN A 19 14.51 -10.71 17.24
CA ASN A 19 14.40 -12.04 17.83
C ASN A 19 12.98 -12.28 18.37
N LEU A 20 11.99 -12.22 17.49
CA LEU A 20 10.64 -12.70 17.75
C LEU A 20 10.69 -14.23 17.68
N ASN A 21 10.61 -14.85 18.84
CA ASN A 21 10.52 -16.30 19.00
C ASN A 21 9.44 -16.87 18.08
N ALA A 22 9.84 -17.55 17.04
CA ALA A 22 9.00 -18.47 16.29
C ALA A 22 8.73 -19.69 17.19
N GLN A 23 7.72 -19.60 18.05
CA GLN A 23 7.20 -20.77 18.72
C GLN A 23 6.43 -21.59 17.69
N ASN A 24 6.99 -22.70 17.27
CA ASN A 24 6.30 -23.80 16.62
C ASN A 24 5.20 -24.31 17.57
N LYS A 25 3.97 -23.87 17.37
CA LYS A 25 2.81 -24.63 17.83
C LYS A 25 2.40 -25.55 16.68
N ASN A 26 2.54 -26.83 16.87
CA ASN A 26 1.87 -27.84 16.07
C ASN A 26 0.36 -27.55 16.17
N VAL A 27 -0.21 -27.11 15.09
CA VAL A 27 -1.66 -27.00 14.95
C VAL A 27 -2.10 -28.33 14.38
N ASP A 28 -2.87 -29.10 15.18
CA ASP A 28 -3.52 -30.29 14.71
C ASP A 28 -4.40 -29.94 13.50
N GLU A 29 -4.07 -30.52 12.37
CA GLU A 29 -4.88 -30.48 11.15
C GLU A 29 -6.19 -31.24 11.40
N VAL A 30 -7.23 -30.52 11.79
CA VAL A 30 -8.59 -31.03 11.79
C VAL A 30 -9.30 -30.54 10.54
N LEU A 31 -9.45 -31.44 9.58
CA LEU A 31 -10.46 -31.46 8.51
C LEU A 31 -10.73 -30.12 7.78
N GLY A 32 -9.92 -29.82 6.77
CA GLY A 32 -10.34 -29.15 5.53
C GLY A 32 -10.88 -27.73 5.59
N GLN A 33 -11.14 -27.14 6.73
CA GLN A 33 -11.53 -25.75 6.90
C GLN A 33 -10.58 -25.06 7.87
N ASN A 34 -9.61 -24.31 7.32
CA ASN A 34 -8.79 -23.40 8.13
C ASN A 34 -9.68 -22.23 8.61
N LEU A 35 -10.35 -22.39 9.73
CA LEU A 35 -11.11 -21.35 10.44
C LEU A 35 -10.20 -20.22 10.97
N ASP A 36 -8.89 -20.33 10.78
CA ASP A 36 -7.88 -19.38 11.28
C ASP A 36 -7.64 -18.20 10.34
N TYR A 37 -8.15 -18.22 9.11
CA TYR A 37 -7.91 -17.18 8.12
C TYR A 37 -9.19 -16.41 7.82
N ASN A 38 -9.23 -15.12 8.21
CA ASN A 38 -10.31 -14.21 7.87
C ASN A 38 -9.75 -13.00 7.10
N VAL A 39 -9.48 -13.24 5.81
CA VAL A 39 -8.88 -12.23 4.93
C VAL A 39 -9.98 -11.34 4.34
N ILE A 40 -9.76 -10.03 4.40
CA ILE A 40 -10.65 -9.06 3.77
C ILE A 40 -10.38 -9.04 2.27
N SER A 41 -11.38 -9.39 1.47
CA SER A 41 -11.32 -9.37 0.01
C SER A 41 -11.94 -8.10 -0.55
N THR A 42 -11.32 -7.55 -1.60
CA THR A 42 -11.79 -6.34 -2.30
C THR A 42 -11.73 -6.53 -3.80
N ALA A 43 -12.57 -5.78 -4.53
CA ALA A 43 -12.33 -5.54 -5.95
C ALA A 43 -11.02 -4.75 -6.14
N VAL A 44 -10.43 -4.83 -7.32
CA VAL A 44 -9.27 -4.03 -7.75
C VAL A 44 -8.10 -3.98 -6.75
N PRO A 45 -7.63 -5.11 -6.22
CA PRO A 45 -6.58 -5.14 -5.19
C PRO A 45 -5.25 -4.56 -5.69
N PHE A 46 -5.05 -4.42 -7.01
CA PHE A 46 -3.88 -3.79 -7.61
C PHE A 46 -3.66 -2.34 -7.12
N MET A 47 -4.71 -1.67 -6.65
CA MET A 47 -4.64 -0.34 -6.08
C MET A 47 -3.80 -0.28 -4.79
N MET A 48 -3.63 -1.41 -4.09
CA MET A 48 -2.83 -1.51 -2.87
C MET A 48 -1.36 -1.85 -3.13
N ILE A 49 -1.00 -2.22 -4.35
CA ILE A 49 0.39 -2.56 -4.68
C ILE A 49 1.21 -1.27 -4.75
N ALA A 50 2.34 -1.24 -4.05
CA ALA A 50 3.29 -0.13 -4.07
C ALA A 50 3.84 0.08 -5.50
N PRO A 51 3.66 1.27 -6.10
CA PRO A 51 4.02 1.46 -7.51
C PRO A 51 5.49 1.80 -7.73
N ASP A 52 6.14 2.49 -6.78
CA ASP A 52 7.48 3.06 -6.93
C ASP A 52 8.55 2.28 -6.15
N ALA A 53 9.77 2.32 -6.67
CA ALA A 53 10.91 1.61 -6.09
C ALA A 53 11.38 2.25 -4.76
N ARG A 54 11.28 3.58 -4.61
CA ARG A 54 11.75 4.27 -3.40
C ARG A 54 11.03 3.79 -2.16
N SER A 55 9.71 3.92 -2.12
CA SER A 55 8.89 3.54 -0.97
C SER A 55 8.86 2.02 -0.77
N SER A 56 8.85 1.26 -1.88
CA SER A 56 8.93 -0.20 -1.82
C SER A 56 10.22 -0.70 -1.20
N ALA A 57 11.34 -0.02 -1.42
CA ALA A 57 12.62 -0.36 -0.80
C ALA A 57 12.63 -0.11 0.72
N MET A 58 11.66 0.61 1.24
CA MET A 58 11.52 0.98 2.65
C MET A 58 10.38 0.23 3.36
N GLY A 59 9.99 -0.96 2.91
CA GLY A 59 8.90 -1.72 3.53
C GLY A 59 7.52 -1.14 3.24
N ASP A 60 7.31 -0.60 2.05
CA ASP A 60 6.07 0.03 1.60
C ASP A 60 5.62 1.20 2.50
N VAL A 61 6.58 2.04 2.92
CA VAL A 61 6.30 3.28 3.67
C VAL A 61 6.37 4.51 2.77
N GLY A 62 5.46 5.46 2.96
CA GLY A 62 5.41 6.62 2.10
C GLY A 62 4.51 7.76 2.59
N VAL A 63 3.71 7.54 3.64
CA VAL A 63 2.67 8.51 4.07
C VAL A 63 3.28 9.82 4.56
N SER A 64 4.49 9.78 5.12
CA SER A 64 5.17 10.93 5.72
C SER A 64 6.61 11.13 5.25
N THR A 65 7.11 10.32 4.32
CA THR A 65 8.42 10.51 3.68
C THR A 65 8.49 11.85 2.96
N SER A 66 9.70 12.34 2.66
CA SER A 66 9.87 13.59 1.90
C SER A 66 9.08 13.57 0.58
N PRO A 67 8.50 14.72 0.16
CA PRO A 67 7.71 14.84 -1.06
C PRO A 67 8.47 14.38 -2.30
N ASP A 68 7.78 13.70 -3.20
CA ASP A 68 8.26 13.29 -4.52
C ASP A 68 7.10 13.16 -5.52
N VAL A 69 7.41 12.86 -6.77
CA VAL A 69 6.41 12.71 -7.84
C VAL A 69 5.47 11.51 -7.63
N TYR A 70 5.87 10.51 -6.84
CA TYR A 70 5.05 9.33 -6.54
C TYR A 70 4.13 9.49 -5.33
N SER A 71 4.09 10.68 -4.73
CA SER A 71 3.29 10.98 -3.53
C SER A 71 1.78 10.75 -3.70
N MET A 72 1.25 10.67 -4.94
CA MET A 72 -0.16 10.38 -5.22
C MET A 72 -0.65 9.09 -4.54
N HIS A 73 0.14 8.02 -4.63
CA HIS A 73 -0.24 6.73 -4.04
C HIS A 73 -0.18 6.73 -2.51
N TRP A 74 0.78 7.48 -1.94
CA TRP A 74 1.09 7.41 -0.52
C TRP A 74 0.33 8.45 0.30
N ASN A 75 0.51 9.71 -0.05
CA ASN A 75 -0.12 10.87 0.59
C ASN A 75 -0.06 12.07 -0.37
N PRO A 76 -1.13 12.40 -1.07
CA PRO A 76 -1.13 13.49 -2.03
C PRO A 76 -0.93 14.88 -1.39
N ALA A 77 -1.13 15.04 -0.08
CA ALA A 77 -0.88 16.32 0.59
C ALA A 77 0.61 16.71 0.62
N LYS A 78 1.52 15.76 0.45
CA LYS A 78 2.97 15.99 0.33
C LYS A 78 3.31 16.90 -0.85
N TYR A 79 2.56 16.84 -1.94
CA TYR A 79 2.82 17.66 -3.13
C TYR A 79 2.86 19.17 -2.86
N ALA A 80 2.16 19.67 -1.84
CA ALA A 80 2.21 21.09 -1.49
C ALA A 80 3.61 21.56 -1.04
N PHE A 81 4.47 20.63 -0.62
CA PHE A 81 5.85 20.88 -0.19
C PHE A 81 6.89 20.41 -1.22
N ILE A 82 6.48 19.98 -2.42
CA ILE A 82 7.42 19.65 -3.48
C ILE A 82 8.16 20.91 -3.93
N GLU A 83 9.49 20.82 -4.08
CA GLU A 83 10.34 21.96 -4.41
C GLU A 83 10.40 22.21 -5.92
N ASP A 84 10.36 21.14 -6.70
CA ASP A 84 10.41 21.18 -8.16
C ASP A 84 9.16 21.83 -8.76
N ASP A 85 9.31 22.63 -9.83
CA ASP A 85 8.17 23.27 -10.51
C ASP A 85 7.35 22.26 -11.31
N PHE A 86 8.03 21.27 -11.91
CA PHE A 86 7.43 20.20 -12.67
C PHE A 86 8.21 18.91 -12.50
N SER A 87 7.52 17.81 -12.24
CA SER A 87 8.14 16.50 -12.12
C SER A 87 7.36 15.44 -12.89
N VAL A 88 8.10 14.51 -13.47
CA VAL A 88 7.57 13.31 -14.15
C VAL A 88 8.20 12.09 -13.50
N GLY A 89 7.40 11.09 -13.20
CA GLY A 89 7.86 9.81 -12.69
C GLY A 89 7.29 8.66 -13.52
N LEU A 90 8.14 7.71 -13.87
CA LEU A 90 7.74 6.46 -14.50
C LEU A 90 8.27 5.31 -13.65
N ALA A 91 7.37 4.42 -13.23
CA ALA A 91 7.77 3.21 -12.51
C ALA A 91 7.24 1.97 -13.20
N TYR A 92 7.99 0.90 -13.11
CA TYR A 92 7.67 -0.40 -13.70
C TYR A 92 8.07 -1.52 -12.75
N SER A 93 7.17 -2.48 -12.56
CA SER A 93 7.39 -3.66 -11.74
C SER A 93 6.84 -4.90 -12.44
N PRO A 94 7.68 -5.86 -12.84
CA PRO A 94 7.22 -7.23 -13.07
C PRO A 94 6.57 -7.75 -11.77
N TRP A 95 5.35 -8.25 -11.87
CA TRP A 95 4.58 -8.67 -10.70
C TRP A 95 4.37 -10.17 -10.67
N LEU A 96 4.50 -10.81 -9.51
CA LEU A 96 4.34 -12.26 -9.30
C LEU A 96 5.08 -13.14 -10.33
N ARG A 97 6.26 -12.71 -10.76
CA ARG A 97 7.01 -13.34 -11.86
C ARG A 97 7.37 -14.81 -11.62
N SER A 98 7.40 -15.23 -10.36
CA SER A 98 7.59 -16.63 -9.98
C SER A 98 6.39 -17.52 -10.31
N LEU A 99 5.19 -16.94 -10.51
CA LEU A 99 3.95 -17.64 -10.86
C LEU A 99 3.55 -17.43 -12.32
N VAL A 100 3.60 -16.17 -12.78
CA VAL A 100 3.14 -15.74 -14.10
C VAL A 100 4.16 -14.77 -14.70
N ASN A 101 4.71 -15.09 -15.86
CA ASN A 101 5.86 -14.36 -16.41
C ASN A 101 5.54 -12.99 -17.02
N ASP A 102 4.27 -12.73 -17.36
CA ASP A 102 3.80 -11.57 -18.13
C ASP A 102 2.93 -10.59 -17.34
N MET A 103 2.72 -10.85 -16.03
CA MET A 103 2.07 -9.87 -15.15
C MET A 103 3.00 -8.69 -14.85
N ASN A 104 2.48 -7.47 -14.96
CA ASN A 104 3.26 -6.27 -14.65
C ASN A 104 2.39 -5.09 -14.25
N ILE A 105 3.02 -4.16 -13.52
CA ILE A 105 2.44 -2.87 -13.17
C ILE A 105 3.31 -1.77 -13.76
N ALA A 106 2.69 -0.84 -14.48
CA ALA A 106 3.27 0.41 -14.92
C ALA A 106 2.59 1.59 -14.20
N TYR A 107 3.37 2.58 -13.81
CA TYR A 107 2.87 3.75 -13.11
C TYR A 107 3.52 5.02 -13.67
N LEU A 108 2.72 5.94 -14.19
CA LEU A 108 3.12 7.26 -14.62
C LEU A 108 2.56 8.29 -13.63
N ALA A 109 3.40 9.18 -13.15
CA ALA A 109 3.01 10.28 -12.27
C ALA A 109 3.54 11.60 -12.77
N LEU A 110 2.73 12.65 -12.63
CA LEU A 110 3.05 14.01 -13.05
C LEU A 110 2.69 14.96 -11.91
N SER A 111 3.54 15.93 -11.63
CA SER A 111 3.20 17.00 -10.69
C SER A 111 3.64 18.37 -11.23
N LYS A 112 2.80 19.38 -11.01
CA LYS A 112 3.09 20.76 -11.41
C LYS A 112 2.72 21.72 -10.29
N ARG A 113 3.68 22.49 -9.82
CA ARG A 113 3.45 23.57 -8.88
C ARG A 113 2.75 24.72 -9.61
N VAL A 114 1.54 25.04 -9.19
CA VAL A 114 0.71 26.09 -9.81
C VAL A 114 0.78 27.40 -9.03
N SER A 115 1.24 27.36 -7.78
CA SER A 115 1.53 28.54 -6.96
C SER A 115 2.56 28.18 -5.86
N PRO A 116 3.12 29.16 -5.12
CA PRO A 116 4.02 28.87 -3.99
C PRO A 116 3.39 28.00 -2.89
N LYS A 117 2.07 27.91 -2.86
CA LYS A 117 1.32 27.17 -1.83
C LYS A 117 0.53 25.97 -2.39
N SER A 118 0.48 25.78 -3.71
CA SER A 118 -0.42 24.79 -4.31
C SER A 118 0.24 24.04 -5.47
N THR A 119 -0.04 22.75 -5.54
CA THR A 119 0.43 21.83 -6.58
C THR A 119 -0.76 21.01 -7.10
N VAL A 120 -0.82 20.81 -8.40
CA VAL A 120 -1.72 19.86 -9.06
C VAL A 120 -0.87 18.67 -9.51
N ALA A 121 -1.38 17.46 -9.33
CA ALA A 121 -0.72 16.28 -9.83
C ALA A 121 -1.73 15.32 -10.46
N ALA A 122 -1.23 14.45 -11.35
CA ALA A 122 -2.00 13.39 -11.98
C ALA A 122 -1.18 12.12 -12.02
N SER A 123 -1.86 10.98 -12.03
CA SER A 123 -1.20 9.69 -12.24
C SER A 123 -2.07 8.74 -13.07
N LEU A 124 -1.40 7.81 -13.73
CA LEU A 124 -1.98 6.67 -14.43
C LEU A 124 -1.30 5.41 -13.91
N ARG A 125 -2.11 4.47 -13.44
CA ARG A 125 -1.67 3.12 -13.09
C ARG A 125 -2.28 2.14 -14.07
N TYR A 126 -1.46 1.25 -14.60
CA TYR A 126 -1.88 0.17 -15.48
C TYR A 126 -1.36 -1.16 -14.93
N PHE A 127 -2.25 -2.13 -14.79
CA PHE A 127 -1.94 -3.47 -14.33
C PHE A 127 -2.36 -4.48 -15.40
N SER A 128 -1.41 -5.21 -15.95
CA SER A 128 -1.62 -6.34 -16.84
C SER A 128 -1.57 -7.62 -16.03
N LEU A 129 -2.59 -8.46 -16.16
CA LEU A 129 -2.64 -9.78 -15.52
C LEU A 129 -2.03 -10.88 -16.39
N GLY A 130 -1.44 -10.50 -17.53
CA GLY A 130 -0.87 -11.44 -18.50
C GLY A 130 -1.91 -12.03 -19.44
N ASP A 131 -1.46 -12.97 -20.28
CA ASP A 131 -2.31 -13.65 -21.25
C ASP A 131 -2.89 -14.95 -20.66
N ILE A 132 -4.21 -15.10 -20.71
CA ILE A 132 -4.91 -16.28 -20.23
C ILE A 132 -5.52 -17.02 -21.42
N THR A 133 -5.13 -18.28 -21.63
CA THR A 133 -5.75 -19.13 -22.63
C THR A 133 -7.01 -19.78 -22.09
N TYR A 134 -8.13 -19.54 -22.73
CA TYR A 134 -9.39 -20.12 -22.37
C TYR A 134 -9.55 -21.50 -23.04
N THR A 135 -9.75 -22.53 -22.24
CA THR A 135 -9.94 -23.89 -22.72
C THR A 135 -11.36 -24.37 -22.43
N GLY A 136 -12.04 -24.82 -23.45
CA GLY A 136 -13.39 -25.41 -23.35
C GLY A 136 -13.35 -26.86 -22.88
N GLU A 137 -14.53 -27.45 -22.78
CA GLU A 137 -14.68 -28.89 -22.59
C GLU A 137 -13.92 -29.64 -23.69
N ASN A 138 -13.24 -30.71 -23.39
CA ASN A 138 -12.31 -31.44 -24.27
C ASN A 138 -10.98 -30.75 -24.60
N ASN A 139 -10.53 -29.81 -23.77
CA ASN A 139 -9.24 -29.13 -23.92
C ASN A 139 -9.11 -28.36 -25.27
N THR A 140 -10.19 -27.94 -25.86
CA THR A 140 -10.19 -27.09 -27.07
C THR A 140 -9.82 -25.68 -26.71
N ASN A 141 -8.85 -25.10 -27.41
CA ASN A 141 -8.49 -23.69 -27.25
C ASN A 141 -9.61 -22.79 -27.81
N LEU A 142 -10.26 -22.02 -26.93
CA LEU A 142 -11.33 -21.08 -27.28
C LEU A 142 -10.85 -19.65 -27.49
N GLY A 143 -9.53 -19.42 -27.38
CA GLY A 143 -8.89 -18.11 -27.54
C GLY A 143 -8.02 -17.71 -26.38
N THR A 144 -7.28 -16.63 -26.57
CA THR A 144 -6.45 -15.98 -25.53
C THR A 144 -7.03 -14.59 -25.26
N TYR A 145 -7.11 -14.21 -23.99
CA TYR A 145 -7.52 -12.88 -23.58
C TYR A 145 -6.51 -12.32 -22.57
N SER A 146 -6.41 -10.98 -22.49
CA SER A 146 -5.41 -10.26 -21.71
C SER A 146 -6.09 -9.35 -20.70
N PRO A 147 -6.50 -9.87 -19.53
CA PRO A 147 -7.17 -9.09 -18.50
C PRO A 147 -6.32 -7.91 -18.07
N ASN A 148 -6.97 -6.78 -17.86
CA ASN A 148 -6.26 -5.58 -17.43
C ASN A 148 -7.11 -4.71 -16.51
N GLU A 149 -6.40 -3.95 -15.68
CA GLU A 149 -6.98 -2.98 -14.77
C GLU A 149 -6.19 -1.68 -14.86
N TRP A 150 -6.87 -0.54 -14.76
CA TRP A 150 -6.18 0.74 -14.74
C TRP A 150 -6.94 1.77 -13.92
N ALA A 151 -6.20 2.77 -13.45
CA ALA A 151 -6.78 3.89 -12.72
C ALA A 151 -6.09 5.20 -13.12
N ILE A 152 -6.89 6.27 -13.20
CA ILE A 152 -6.42 7.63 -13.40
C ILE A 152 -6.77 8.45 -12.17
N ASP A 153 -5.79 9.18 -11.66
CA ASP A 153 -5.92 10.05 -10.48
C ASP A 153 -5.61 11.50 -10.85
N VAL A 154 -6.34 12.43 -10.24
CA VAL A 154 -6.01 13.85 -10.28
C VAL A 154 -6.14 14.41 -8.87
N THR A 155 -5.15 15.19 -8.41
CA THR A 155 -5.16 15.79 -7.07
C THR A 155 -4.85 17.28 -7.10
N TYR A 156 -5.45 17.97 -6.14
CA TYR A 156 -5.07 19.33 -5.75
C TYR A 156 -4.56 19.31 -4.31
N SER A 157 -3.34 19.76 -4.11
CA SER A 157 -2.68 19.86 -2.80
C SER A 157 -2.33 21.29 -2.48
N ARG A 158 -2.54 21.70 -1.21
CA ARG A 158 -2.31 23.08 -0.77
C ARG A 158 -1.73 23.15 0.64
N LYS A 159 -0.74 24.04 0.83
CA LYS A 159 -0.28 24.46 2.17
C LYS A 159 -1.40 25.21 2.88
N LEU A 160 -1.81 24.69 4.03
CA LEU A 160 -2.80 25.29 4.92
C LEU A 160 -2.14 26.19 5.96
N GLY A 161 -0.83 26.03 6.14
CA GLY A 161 0.04 26.79 7.01
C GLY A 161 1.50 26.58 6.64
N ASN A 162 2.42 27.04 7.49
CA ASN A 162 3.87 26.90 7.23
C ASN A 162 4.34 25.45 7.29
N TYR A 163 3.68 24.61 8.07
CA TYR A 163 4.11 23.25 8.39
C TYR A 163 3.07 22.19 8.00
N ILE A 164 1.89 22.58 7.56
CA ILE A 164 0.77 21.67 7.30
C ILE A 164 0.19 21.90 5.91
N SER A 165 -0.17 20.84 5.24
CA SER A 165 -0.90 20.83 3.97
C SER A 165 -2.05 19.82 3.99
N GLY A 166 -2.99 20.03 3.08
CA GLY A 166 -4.08 19.13 2.78
C GLY A 166 -4.19 18.87 1.29
N ALA A 167 -4.78 17.75 0.93
CA ALA A 167 -5.09 17.43 -0.46
C ALA A 167 -6.40 16.65 -0.57
N VAL A 168 -7.01 16.82 -1.75
CA VAL A 168 -8.13 16.00 -2.21
C VAL A 168 -7.77 15.47 -3.58
N ALA A 169 -7.98 14.19 -3.82
CA ALA A 169 -7.82 13.57 -5.13
C ALA A 169 -9.13 12.95 -5.59
N GLY A 170 -9.36 12.95 -6.89
CA GLY A 170 -10.40 12.18 -7.57
C GLY A 170 -9.77 11.06 -8.37
N ARG A 171 -10.41 9.92 -8.43
CA ARG A 171 -9.94 8.70 -9.07
C ARG A 171 -11.02 8.06 -9.89
N PHE A 172 -10.69 7.63 -11.11
CA PHE A 172 -11.50 6.74 -11.93
C PHE A 172 -10.78 5.39 -12.06
N ILE A 173 -11.51 4.31 -11.84
CA ILE A 173 -11.00 2.93 -11.86
C ILE A 173 -11.77 2.12 -12.89
N TYR A 174 -11.05 1.37 -13.72
CA TYR A 174 -11.58 0.43 -14.69
C TYR A 174 -10.91 -0.94 -14.48
N SER A 175 -11.71 -2.00 -14.51
CA SER A 175 -11.22 -3.38 -14.38
C SER A 175 -11.98 -4.27 -15.34
N ASP A 176 -11.24 -4.93 -16.22
CA ASP A 176 -11.77 -5.93 -17.17
C ASP A 176 -11.00 -7.23 -16.99
N LEU A 177 -11.59 -8.15 -16.25
CA LEU A 177 -10.97 -9.42 -15.89
C LEU A 177 -11.30 -10.56 -16.84
N THR A 178 -12.33 -10.40 -17.67
CA THR A 178 -12.88 -11.49 -18.46
C THR A 178 -13.00 -11.19 -19.96
N GLN A 179 -12.90 -9.92 -20.34
CA GLN A 179 -13.07 -9.45 -21.72
C GLN A 179 -14.31 -10.02 -22.43
N GLY A 180 -15.39 -10.27 -21.66
CA GLY A 180 -16.64 -10.81 -22.17
C GLY A 180 -16.60 -12.30 -22.57
N VAL A 181 -15.56 -13.04 -22.19
CA VAL A 181 -15.46 -14.49 -22.51
C VAL A 181 -16.45 -15.32 -21.69
N LEU A 182 -16.78 -14.88 -20.47
CA LEU A 182 -17.74 -15.54 -19.60
C LEU A 182 -19.12 -14.90 -19.78
N ASP A 183 -20.16 -15.73 -19.91
CA ASP A 183 -21.55 -15.27 -19.94
C ASP A 183 -21.87 -14.43 -18.70
N TYR A 184 -22.62 -13.34 -18.88
CA TYR A 184 -23.01 -12.38 -17.85
C TYR A 184 -21.85 -11.60 -17.19
N SER A 185 -20.59 -11.77 -17.64
CA SER A 185 -19.48 -10.98 -17.16
C SER A 185 -19.39 -9.64 -17.89
N LYS A 186 -18.96 -8.61 -17.17
CA LYS A 186 -18.74 -7.26 -17.72
C LYS A 186 -17.56 -6.58 -17.08
N PRO A 187 -16.93 -5.61 -17.76
CA PRO A 187 -15.99 -4.71 -17.11
C PRO A 187 -16.67 -3.95 -15.97
N ALA A 188 -15.94 -3.79 -14.88
CA ALA A 188 -16.40 -3.04 -13.73
C ALA A 188 -15.72 -1.66 -13.66
N VAL A 189 -16.47 -0.65 -13.25
CA VAL A 189 -15.99 0.72 -13.08
C VAL A 189 -16.31 1.25 -11.70
N SER A 190 -15.43 2.11 -11.18
CA SER A 190 -15.66 2.82 -9.92
C SER A 190 -15.10 4.23 -9.98
N VAL A 191 -15.68 5.11 -9.19
CA VAL A 191 -15.13 6.42 -8.89
C VAL A 191 -14.82 6.51 -7.40
N ALA A 192 -13.70 7.12 -7.07
CA ALA A 192 -13.26 7.25 -5.70
C ALA A 192 -12.64 8.63 -5.44
N ALA A 193 -12.54 8.99 -4.17
CA ALA A 193 -11.83 10.17 -3.71
C ALA A 193 -10.82 9.79 -2.64
N ASP A 194 -9.72 10.57 -2.55
CA ASP A 194 -8.76 10.48 -1.47
C ASP A 194 -8.73 11.81 -0.71
N ILE A 195 -8.52 11.74 0.61
CA ILE A 195 -8.33 12.88 1.49
C ILE A 195 -7.05 12.67 2.26
N ALA A 196 -6.20 13.70 2.31
CA ALA A 196 -4.90 13.57 2.96
C ALA A 196 -4.47 14.85 3.67
N VAL A 197 -3.68 14.64 4.72
CA VAL A 197 -3.02 15.70 5.49
C VAL A 197 -1.54 15.32 5.66
N TYR A 198 -0.68 16.32 5.55
CA TYR A 198 0.75 16.16 5.78
C TYR A 198 1.28 17.32 6.61
N TYR A 199 2.10 16.99 7.59
CA TYR A 199 2.80 17.93 8.47
C TYR A 199 4.30 17.70 8.34
N THR A 200 5.08 18.78 8.27
CA THR A 200 6.54 18.73 8.26
C THR A 200 7.13 19.96 8.93
N ARG A 201 8.13 19.77 9.75
CA ARG A 201 8.80 20.85 10.48
C ARG A 201 10.26 20.52 10.77
N ASN A 202 11.13 21.51 10.62
CA ASN A 202 12.50 21.41 11.11
C ASN A 202 12.51 21.42 12.64
N VAL A 203 13.24 20.50 13.24
CA VAL A 203 13.41 20.33 14.69
C VAL A 203 14.88 20.09 14.98
N TYR A 204 15.29 20.37 16.22
CA TYR A 204 16.62 20.00 16.68
C TYR A 204 16.50 18.69 17.45
N TRP A 205 17.33 17.72 17.09
CA TRP A 205 17.44 16.43 17.76
C TRP A 205 18.71 16.38 18.59
N PHE A 206 18.94 15.37 19.36
CA PHE A 206 20.08 15.24 20.28
C PHE A 206 21.35 16.02 19.86
N ASN A 207 21.92 16.82 20.77
CA ASN A 207 23.13 17.65 20.56
C ASN A 207 23.01 18.67 19.42
N ASN A 208 21.84 19.28 19.23
CA ASN A 208 21.54 20.28 18.18
C ASN A 208 21.75 19.73 16.75
N LEU A 209 21.51 18.44 16.53
CA LEU A 209 21.51 17.87 15.20
C LEU A 209 20.27 18.37 14.45
N ASP A 210 20.47 18.94 13.27
CA ASP A 210 19.38 19.35 12.39
C ASP A 210 18.57 18.13 11.97
N ALA A 211 17.25 18.23 12.15
CA ALA A 211 16.34 17.17 11.82
C ALA A 211 15.05 17.71 11.21
N VAL A 212 14.38 16.89 10.42
CA VAL A 212 13.02 17.15 9.91
C VAL A 212 12.10 16.09 10.46
N PHE A 213 11.11 16.51 11.25
CA PHE A 213 10.02 15.64 11.66
C PHE A 213 8.83 15.85 10.74
N SER A 214 8.32 14.77 10.21
CA SER A 214 7.12 14.76 9.36
C SER A 214 6.11 13.75 9.87
N TRP A 215 4.83 14.02 9.63
CA TRP A 215 3.74 13.12 9.95
C TRP A 215 2.65 13.22 8.87
N GLY A 216 2.03 12.11 8.52
CA GLY A 216 1.02 12.06 7.50
C GLY A 216 -0.18 11.19 7.86
N VAL A 217 -1.34 11.56 7.34
CA VAL A 217 -2.55 10.74 7.29
C VAL A 217 -3.14 10.82 5.90
N SER A 218 -3.55 9.68 5.37
CA SER A 218 -4.25 9.59 4.09
C SER A 218 -5.35 8.53 4.19
N ILE A 219 -6.54 8.88 3.73
CA ILE A 219 -7.61 7.91 3.46
C ILE A 219 -7.80 7.89 1.96
N SER A 220 -7.50 6.77 1.33
CA SER A 220 -7.56 6.58 -0.11
C SER A 220 -8.69 5.64 -0.52
N ASN A 221 -9.13 5.76 -1.77
CA ASN A 221 -10.16 4.92 -2.38
C ASN A 221 -11.52 4.99 -1.67
N ILE A 222 -11.95 6.16 -1.20
CA ILE A 222 -13.32 6.37 -0.69
C ILE A 222 -14.24 6.40 -1.91
N GLY A 223 -14.91 5.29 -2.23
CA GLY A 223 -15.62 5.21 -3.50
C GLY A 223 -16.73 4.16 -3.58
N SER A 224 -17.29 4.01 -4.76
CA SER A 224 -18.39 3.09 -5.02
C SER A 224 -17.92 1.64 -5.10
N LYS A 225 -18.77 0.71 -4.64
CA LYS A 225 -18.58 -0.72 -4.84
C LYS A 225 -18.63 -1.08 -6.34
N MET A 226 -17.92 -2.11 -6.75
CA MET A 226 -17.85 -2.62 -8.13
C MET A 226 -18.68 -3.89 -8.32
N ASN A 227 -19.16 -4.09 -9.54
CA ASN A 227 -19.91 -5.28 -9.94
C ASN A 227 -19.41 -5.80 -11.29
N TYR A 228 -18.94 -7.04 -11.31
CA TYR A 228 -18.41 -7.74 -12.49
C TYR A 228 -19.43 -8.66 -13.16
N ASN A 229 -20.64 -8.78 -12.60
CA ASN A 229 -21.65 -9.72 -13.11
C ASN A 229 -22.98 -9.01 -13.35
N GLU A 230 -23.52 -9.12 -14.57
CA GLU A 230 -24.81 -8.51 -14.95
C GLU A 230 -26.01 -9.16 -14.25
N ALA A 231 -25.91 -10.45 -13.97
CA ALA A 231 -27.00 -11.22 -13.35
C ALA A 231 -27.01 -11.08 -11.80
N SER A 232 -25.98 -10.50 -11.20
CA SER A 232 -25.85 -10.36 -9.74
C SER A 232 -26.04 -8.91 -9.30
N THR A 233 -26.76 -8.72 -8.22
CA THR A 233 -26.88 -7.42 -7.52
C THR A 233 -25.75 -7.21 -6.51
N LYS A 234 -25.00 -8.26 -6.15
CA LYS A 234 -23.89 -8.19 -5.20
C LYS A 234 -22.75 -7.34 -5.78
N LYS A 235 -22.25 -6.44 -4.96
CA LYS A 235 -21.14 -5.53 -5.30
C LYS A 235 -20.02 -5.69 -4.30
N ASP A 236 -18.78 -5.65 -4.78
CA ASP A 236 -17.60 -5.77 -3.97
C ASP A 236 -17.02 -4.39 -3.62
N PHE A 237 -16.52 -4.24 -2.39
CA PHE A 237 -15.85 -3.04 -1.97
C PHE A 237 -14.55 -2.83 -2.74
N ILE A 238 -14.23 -1.59 -3.10
CA ILE A 238 -12.88 -1.22 -3.50
C ILE A 238 -12.00 -1.06 -2.24
N PRO A 239 -10.66 -1.16 -2.34
CA PRO A 239 -9.77 -1.18 -1.18
C PRO A 239 -9.60 0.21 -0.57
N THR A 240 -10.64 0.71 0.11
CA THR A 240 -10.53 1.93 0.92
C THR A 240 -9.53 1.70 2.02
N ASN A 241 -8.52 2.57 2.12
CA ASN A 241 -7.39 2.35 3.03
C ASN A 241 -7.05 3.59 3.83
N LEU A 242 -6.91 3.42 5.14
CA LEU A 242 -6.30 4.40 6.05
C LEU A 242 -4.81 4.13 6.14
N ARG A 243 -4.01 5.16 5.93
CA ARG A 243 -2.56 5.14 6.12
C ARG A 243 -2.14 6.30 6.99
N LEU A 244 -1.34 6.02 8.02
CA LEU A 244 -0.82 7.05 8.93
C LEU A 244 0.57 6.68 9.43
N GLY A 245 1.41 7.69 9.70
CA GLY A 245 2.74 7.43 10.23
C GLY A 245 3.65 8.64 10.29
N PRO A 246 4.72 8.56 11.11
CA PRO A 246 5.77 9.56 11.22
C PRO A 246 7.00 9.21 10.36
N THR A 247 7.77 10.24 10.04
CA THR A 247 9.14 10.16 9.52
C THR A 247 10.02 11.12 10.28
N LEU A 248 11.22 10.67 10.66
CA LEU A 248 12.29 11.50 11.21
C LEU A 248 13.49 11.43 10.27
N LYS A 249 13.85 12.56 9.66
CA LYS A 249 15.08 12.71 8.88
C LYS A 249 16.09 13.47 9.70
N LEU A 250 17.32 12.95 9.77
CA LEU A 250 18.46 13.51 10.47
C LEU A 250 19.50 13.94 9.43
N ASP A 251 19.91 15.20 9.44
CA ASP A 251 21.03 15.69 8.65
C ASP A 251 22.29 15.58 9.55
N ILE A 252 23.07 14.49 9.34
CA ILE A 252 24.21 14.11 10.19
C ILE A 252 25.38 15.08 9.99
N ASP A 253 25.62 15.44 8.74
CA ASP A 253 26.58 16.43 8.28
C ASP A 253 26.18 16.92 6.87
N ASP A 254 27.00 17.76 6.23
CA ASP A 254 26.72 18.36 4.92
C ASP A 254 26.51 17.33 3.80
N TYR A 255 27.07 16.13 3.97
CA TYR A 255 27.03 15.05 2.98
C TYR A 255 26.10 13.90 3.36
N ASN A 256 25.86 13.67 4.65
CA ASN A 256 25.21 12.47 5.16
C ASN A 256 23.86 12.79 5.80
N SER A 257 22.81 12.17 5.33
CA SER A 257 21.50 12.21 5.99
C SER A 257 20.88 10.82 6.10
N LEU A 258 20.09 10.62 7.17
CA LEU A 258 19.43 9.36 7.49
C LEU A 258 17.98 9.64 7.86
N ALA A 259 17.05 8.91 7.25
CA ALA A 259 15.63 9.00 7.58
C ALA A 259 15.10 7.66 8.09
N PHE A 260 14.22 7.71 9.08
CA PHE A 260 13.45 6.58 9.58
C PHE A 260 11.97 6.88 9.44
N SER A 261 11.22 5.92 8.90
CA SER A 261 9.79 6.06 8.65
C SER A 261 9.04 4.84 9.16
N VAL A 262 7.84 5.07 9.66
CA VAL A 262 6.91 4.02 10.09
C VAL A 262 5.53 4.34 9.56
N ASP A 263 4.91 3.40 8.86
CA ASP A 263 3.54 3.52 8.36
C ASP A 263 2.66 2.42 8.96
N PHE A 264 1.51 2.81 9.46
CA PHE A 264 0.41 1.91 9.83
C PHE A 264 -0.69 2.03 8.78
N ASN A 265 -1.15 0.89 8.27
CA ASN A 265 -2.22 0.85 7.30
C ASN A 265 -3.33 -0.06 7.79
N LYS A 266 -4.59 0.31 7.50
CA LYS A 266 -5.77 -0.50 7.75
C LYS A 266 -6.73 -0.38 6.57
N LEU A 267 -7.19 -1.53 6.04
CA LEU A 267 -8.31 -1.54 5.12
C LEU A 267 -9.59 -1.11 5.85
N LEU A 268 -10.23 -0.07 5.34
CA LEU A 268 -11.53 0.42 5.83
C LEU A 268 -12.67 -0.26 5.07
N VAL A 269 -12.62 -1.58 5.04
CA VAL A 269 -13.59 -2.47 4.40
C VAL A 269 -14.06 -3.45 5.46
N PRO A 270 -15.37 -3.75 5.52
CA PRO A 270 -15.91 -4.65 6.52
C PRO A 270 -15.26 -6.03 6.49
N THR A 271 -14.92 -6.52 7.67
CA THR A 271 -14.42 -7.88 7.86
C THR A 271 -15.55 -8.87 7.60
N PRO A 272 -15.31 -9.96 6.85
CA PRO A 272 -16.32 -11.00 6.64
C PRO A 272 -16.80 -11.58 7.96
N PRO A 273 -18.12 -11.62 8.23
CA PRO A 273 -18.66 -12.23 9.42
C PRO A 273 -18.61 -13.76 9.34
N ILE A 274 -18.76 -14.41 10.48
CA ILE A 274 -18.97 -15.86 10.56
C ILE A 274 -20.45 -16.13 10.43
N TYR A 275 -20.83 -16.89 9.42
CA TYR A 275 -22.21 -17.30 9.19
C TYR A 275 -22.50 -18.65 9.83
N GLN A 276 -23.77 -18.88 10.21
CA GLN A 276 -24.24 -20.18 10.62
C GLN A 276 -24.27 -21.12 9.40
N THR A 277 -23.72 -22.32 9.57
CA THR A 277 -23.78 -23.38 8.55
C THR A 277 -24.59 -24.56 9.06
N ASN A 278 -25.26 -25.25 8.14
CA ASN A 278 -25.92 -26.55 8.42
C ASN A 278 -24.88 -27.69 8.45
N GLU A 279 -25.35 -28.92 8.63
CA GLU A 279 -24.50 -30.13 8.68
C GLU A 279 -23.72 -30.37 7.36
N ASP A 280 -24.25 -29.89 6.23
CA ASP A 280 -23.61 -29.98 4.90
C ASP A 280 -22.62 -28.84 4.63
N GLY A 281 -22.42 -27.89 5.58
CA GLY A 281 -21.54 -26.73 5.44
C GLY A 281 -22.16 -25.58 4.65
N ALA A 282 -23.43 -25.65 4.25
CA ALA A 282 -24.12 -24.57 3.56
C ALA A 282 -24.61 -23.48 4.54
N ILE A 283 -24.51 -22.20 4.11
CA ILE A 283 -24.96 -21.06 4.92
C ILE A 283 -26.46 -21.15 5.17
N VAL A 284 -26.87 -20.95 6.42
CA VAL A 284 -28.27 -20.91 6.84
C VAL A 284 -28.83 -19.51 6.58
N TYR A 285 -30.03 -19.45 5.98
CA TYR A 285 -30.73 -18.20 5.73
C TYR A 285 -32.04 -18.16 6.52
N GLU A 286 -32.32 -17.03 7.15
CA GLU A 286 -33.59 -16.71 7.77
C GLU A 286 -34.16 -15.43 7.13
N ASN A 287 -35.40 -15.50 6.66
CA ASN A 287 -36.08 -14.41 5.94
C ASN A 287 -35.30 -13.87 4.71
N GLY A 288 -34.50 -14.71 4.07
CA GLY A 288 -33.68 -14.33 2.92
C GLY A 288 -32.31 -13.71 3.25
N GLU A 289 -32.00 -13.53 4.53
CA GLU A 289 -30.72 -13.00 4.99
C GLU A 289 -29.87 -14.12 5.62
N PRO A 290 -28.54 -14.14 5.44
CA PRO A 290 -27.67 -15.12 6.06
C PRO A 290 -27.58 -14.88 7.58
N VAL A 291 -27.69 -15.94 8.38
CA VAL A 291 -27.63 -15.86 9.84
C VAL A 291 -26.17 -15.64 10.29
N VAL A 292 -25.91 -14.49 10.92
CA VAL A 292 -24.59 -14.12 11.44
C VAL A 292 -24.41 -14.65 12.85
N VAL A 293 -23.40 -15.50 13.06
CA VAL A 293 -23.01 -16.04 14.38
C VAL A 293 -22.08 -15.08 15.13
N SER A 294 -21.12 -14.49 14.43
CA SER A 294 -20.18 -13.50 14.99
C SER A 294 -19.69 -12.52 13.91
N GLY A 295 -19.35 -11.31 14.33
CA GLY A 295 -19.06 -10.20 13.43
C GLY A 295 -20.28 -9.33 13.19
N LYS A 296 -20.29 -8.63 12.04
CA LYS A 296 -21.42 -7.78 11.59
C LYS A 296 -21.71 -8.05 10.12
N ASN A 297 -22.95 -7.87 9.69
CA ASN A 297 -23.30 -7.93 8.28
C ASN A 297 -22.40 -6.99 7.47
N ASN A 298 -21.75 -7.53 6.43
CA ASN A 298 -20.82 -6.81 5.56
C ASN A 298 -21.48 -6.29 4.27
N ASP A 299 -22.76 -6.55 4.03
CA ASP A 299 -23.49 -5.96 2.91
C ASP A 299 -24.07 -4.59 3.28
N VAL A 300 -23.17 -3.62 3.39
CA VAL A 300 -23.46 -2.24 3.79
C VAL A 300 -22.90 -1.26 2.76
N GLY A 301 -23.33 0.01 2.84
CA GLY A 301 -22.80 1.06 1.97
C GLY A 301 -21.33 1.38 2.25
N PRO A 302 -20.59 2.01 1.31
CA PRO A 302 -19.14 2.27 1.45
C PRO A 302 -18.79 3.05 2.72
N ILE A 303 -19.47 4.15 3.00
CA ILE A 303 -19.20 4.99 4.20
C ILE A 303 -19.51 4.25 5.50
N GLN A 304 -20.63 3.50 5.53
CA GLN A 304 -20.96 2.68 6.69
C GLN A 304 -19.90 1.59 6.88
N GLY A 305 -19.45 0.93 5.80
CA GLY A 305 -18.40 -0.06 5.83
C GLY A 305 -17.09 0.47 6.39
N MET A 306 -16.68 1.68 5.99
CA MET A 306 -15.49 2.35 6.54
C MET A 306 -15.55 2.53 8.05
N ILE A 307 -16.67 2.97 8.59
CA ILE A 307 -16.84 3.15 10.04
C ILE A 307 -16.92 1.80 10.74
N GLN A 308 -17.66 0.86 10.15
CA GLN A 308 -17.89 -0.47 10.71
C GLN A 308 -16.59 -1.27 10.84
N SER A 309 -15.67 -1.12 9.88
CA SER A 309 -14.38 -1.84 9.83
C SER A 309 -13.48 -1.69 11.05
N PHE A 310 -13.79 -0.78 11.97
CA PHE A 310 -13.07 -0.65 13.25
C PHE A 310 -13.62 -1.51 14.37
N PHE A 311 -14.79 -2.17 14.18
CA PHE A 311 -15.53 -2.84 15.25
C PHE A 311 -16.29 -4.08 14.76
N ASP A 312 -15.89 -4.71 13.67
CA ASP A 312 -16.68 -5.79 13.05
C ASP A 312 -15.97 -7.14 13.00
N ALA A 313 -14.72 -7.21 13.45
CA ALA A 313 -14.01 -8.48 13.54
C ALA A 313 -14.80 -9.52 14.37
N PRO A 314 -15.03 -10.72 13.84
CA PRO A 314 -15.83 -11.76 14.48
C PRO A 314 -15.16 -12.35 15.73
N GLY A 315 -13.83 -12.29 15.84
CA GLY A 315 -13.06 -12.93 16.89
C GLY A 315 -12.76 -14.40 16.57
N TYR A 316 -12.25 -15.11 17.57
CA TYR A 316 -11.87 -16.52 17.48
C TYR A 316 -12.83 -17.36 18.30
N TYR A 317 -13.23 -18.54 17.79
CA TYR A 317 -14.04 -19.46 18.55
C TYR A 317 -13.23 -20.06 19.71
N ASP A 318 -13.77 -19.92 20.92
CA ASP A 318 -13.20 -20.54 22.12
C ASP A 318 -14.04 -21.77 22.50
N PRO A 319 -13.49 -22.98 22.30
CA PRO A 319 -14.23 -24.22 22.59
C PRO A 319 -14.58 -24.39 24.07
N GLN A 320 -13.79 -23.80 24.99
CA GLN A 320 -14.04 -23.90 26.44
C GLN A 320 -15.21 -23.01 26.87
N LEU A 321 -15.37 -21.87 26.19
CA LEU A 321 -16.44 -20.92 26.48
C LEU A 321 -17.66 -21.12 25.57
N GLY A 322 -17.55 -21.93 24.51
CA GLY A 322 -18.60 -22.15 23.52
C GLY A 322 -19.01 -20.88 22.76
N ARG A 323 -18.11 -19.89 22.64
CA ARG A 323 -18.41 -18.60 22.02
C ARG A 323 -17.20 -17.95 21.38
N TYR A 324 -17.44 -16.99 20.50
CA TYR A 324 -16.39 -16.16 19.88
C TYR A 324 -15.86 -15.12 20.87
N THR A 325 -14.53 -15.01 20.96
CA THR A 325 -13.81 -14.09 21.86
C THR A 325 -12.67 -13.39 21.11
N GLY A 326 -12.02 -12.42 21.75
CA GLY A 326 -10.81 -11.79 21.19
C GLY A 326 -11.05 -10.86 20.00
N LYS A 327 -12.25 -10.30 19.83
CA LYS A 327 -12.60 -9.38 18.75
C LYS A 327 -11.62 -8.21 18.63
N PHE A 328 -11.28 -7.55 19.72
CA PHE A 328 -10.29 -6.46 19.71
C PHE A 328 -8.89 -6.92 19.25
N LYS A 329 -8.49 -8.15 19.64
CA LYS A 329 -7.21 -8.72 19.21
C LYS A 329 -7.19 -8.98 17.70
N GLU A 330 -8.31 -9.40 17.13
CA GLU A 330 -8.45 -9.58 15.69
C GLU A 330 -8.43 -8.24 14.96
N GLU A 331 -9.15 -7.21 15.46
CA GLU A 331 -9.11 -5.85 14.92
C GLU A 331 -7.68 -5.31 14.85
N MET A 332 -6.88 -5.52 15.90
CA MET A 332 -5.48 -5.10 15.91
C MET A 332 -4.62 -5.83 14.88
N LYS A 333 -4.97 -7.04 14.48
CA LYS A 333 -4.28 -7.80 13.44
C LYS A 333 -4.59 -7.31 12.01
N GLU A 334 -5.62 -6.49 11.84
CA GLU A 334 -5.96 -5.88 10.55
C GLU A 334 -5.05 -4.70 10.19
N PHE A 335 -4.30 -4.20 11.17
CA PHE A 335 -3.26 -3.21 10.89
C PHE A 335 -2.03 -3.89 10.30
N THR A 336 -1.58 -3.38 9.15
CA THR A 336 -0.27 -3.71 8.61
C THR A 336 0.74 -2.65 9.04
N LEU A 337 2.00 -3.06 9.17
CA LEU A 337 3.10 -2.22 9.63
C LEU A 337 4.21 -2.21 8.59
N GLY A 338 4.58 -1.03 8.12
CA GLY A 338 5.80 -0.79 7.36
C GLY A 338 6.82 -0.04 8.21
N ILE A 339 8.09 -0.44 8.14
CA ILE A 339 9.21 0.26 8.76
C ILE A 339 10.29 0.42 7.71
N GLY A 340 10.83 1.64 7.54
CA GLY A 340 11.84 1.93 6.54
C GLY A 340 12.95 2.83 7.04
N ALA A 341 14.12 2.64 6.45
CA ALA A 341 15.28 3.51 6.62
C ALA A 341 15.85 3.90 5.25
N GLU A 342 16.21 5.17 5.11
CA GLU A 342 16.80 5.76 3.91
C GLU A 342 18.06 6.54 4.29
N TYR A 343 19.19 6.17 3.72
CA TYR A 343 20.45 6.89 3.87
C TYR A 343 20.83 7.56 2.57
N TRP A 344 21.21 8.82 2.63
CA TRP A 344 21.70 9.60 1.49
C TRP A 344 23.16 10.02 1.71
N TYR A 345 23.95 9.86 0.65
CA TYR A 345 25.29 10.41 0.55
C TYR A 345 25.31 11.51 -0.51
N ASN A 346 25.74 12.71 -0.10
CA ASN A 346 25.90 13.91 -0.93
C ASN A 346 24.63 14.26 -1.76
N LYS A 347 23.43 13.91 -1.25
CA LYS A 347 22.15 14.09 -1.97
C LYS A 347 22.11 13.48 -3.38
N THR A 348 23.09 12.62 -3.70
CA THR A 348 23.28 12.01 -5.01
C THR A 348 23.01 10.52 -4.97
N PHE A 349 23.61 9.81 -4.02
CA PHE A 349 23.46 8.36 -3.88
C PHE A 349 22.68 8.02 -2.63
N ASN A 350 21.80 7.03 -2.72
CA ASN A 350 21.07 6.55 -1.56
C ASN A 350 21.01 5.03 -1.50
N VAL A 351 20.86 4.52 -0.27
CA VAL A 351 20.53 3.13 0.01
C VAL A 351 19.35 3.08 0.96
N ARG A 352 18.52 2.07 0.81
CA ARG A 352 17.27 1.90 1.55
C ARG A 352 17.11 0.48 2.02
N THR A 353 16.47 0.33 3.15
CA THR A 353 16.01 -0.97 3.64
C THR A 353 14.70 -0.79 4.39
N GLY A 354 13.92 -1.84 4.43
CA GLY A 354 12.66 -1.82 5.16
C GLY A 354 12.12 -3.21 5.47
N PHE A 355 11.08 -3.21 6.26
CA PHE A 355 10.35 -4.39 6.66
C PHE A 355 8.86 -4.13 6.61
N PHE A 356 8.13 -5.05 5.99
CA PHE A 356 6.66 -5.04 5.96
C PHE A 356 6.13 -6.24 6.75
N HIS A 357 5.10 -5.98 7.55
CA HIS A 357 4.43 -6.98 8.36
C HIS A 357 2.92 -6.92 8.24
N GLU A 358 2.32 -8.06 7.93
CA GLU A 358 0.90 -8.32 7.99
C GLU A 358 0.65 -9.59 8.82
N ALA A 359 -0.40 -9.59 9.61
CA ALA A 359 -0.73 -10.72 10.46
C ALA A 359 -1.03 -11.98 9.63
N LYS A 360 -0.67 -13.17 10.18
CA LYS A 360 -0.83 -14.45 9.49
C LYS A 360 -2.27 -14.69 9.05
N GLU A 361 -3.22 -14.32 9.87
CA GLU A 361 -4.65 -14.56 9.68
C GLU A 361 -5.31 -13.58 8.69
N LYS A 362 -4.60 -12.50 8.32
CA LYS A 362 -5.12 -11.41 7.47
C LYS A 362 -4.44 -11.30 6.09
N GLY A 363 -3.50 -12.21 5.77
CA GLY A 363 -2.80 -12.24 4.47
C GLY A 363 -1.37 -12.75 4.54
N ASN A 364 -0.76 -12.77 5.74
CA ASN A 364 0.56 -13.37 6.02
C ASN A 364 1.72 -12.80 5.20
N ARG A 365 1.63 -11.54 4.72
CA ARG A 365 2.70 -10.92 3.96
C ARG A 365 3.76 -10.37 4.92
N ARG A 366 4.96 -10.94 4.85
CA ARG A 366 6.13 -10.48 5.60
C ARG A 366 7.32 -10.51 4.69
N TYR A 367 7.99 -9.38 4.55
CA TYR A 367 9.16 -9.30 3.69
C TYR A 367 10.12 -8.21 4.14
N LEU A 368 11.39 -8.45 3.86
CA LEU A 368 12.44 -7.45 3.89
C LEU A 368 12.56 -6.81 2.51
N THR A 369 12.91 -5.54 2.49
CA THR A 369 13.11 -4.80 1.24
C THR A 369 14.46 -4.11 1.28
N PHE A 370 15.07 -4.02 0.10
CA PHE A 370 16.32 -3.34 -0.11
C PHE A 370 16.22 -2.49 -1.38
N GLY A 371 16.96 -1.42 -1.44
CA GLY A 371 17.04 -0.62 -2.64
C GLY A 371 18.19 0.35 -2.64
N ALA A 372 18.45 0.85 -3.83
CA ALA A 372 19.43 1.88 -4.07
C ALA A 372 18.90 2.88 -5.08
N GLY A 373 19.39 4.11 -5.03
CA GLY A 373 19.04 5.14 -5.98
C GLY A 373 20.18 6.09 -6.24
N LEU A 374 20.10 6.69 -7.41
CA LEU A 374 21.02 7.70 -7.89
C LEU A 374 20.25 8.91 -8.37
N LYS A 375 20.60 10.09 -7.88
CA LYS A 375 20.08 11.37 -8.38
C LYS A 375 21.22 12.14 -9.02
N TYR A 376 21.07 12.42 -10.30
CA TYR A 376 22.04 13.21 -11.05
C TYR A 376 21.33 14.30 -11.85
N ASN A 377 21.60 15.55 -11.52
CA ASN A 377 20.96 16.70 -12.13
C ASN A 377 19.42 16.65 -11.94
N VAL A 378 18.69 16.59 -13.06
CA VAL A 378 17.22 16.48 -13.09
C VAL A 378 16.73 15.03 -13.04
N PHE A 379 17.62 14.06 -13.20
CA PHE A 379 17.26 12.64 -13.27
C PHE A 379 17.43 11.93 -11.93
N GLY A 380 16.49 11.09 -11.60
CA GLY A 380 16.58 10.14 -10.49
C GLY A 380 16.27 8.73 -10.97
N LEU A 381 17.05 7.76 -10.55
CA LEU A 381 16.84 6.34 -10.82
C LEU A 381 16.84 5.59 -9.49
N ASP A 382 15.81 4.81 -9.23
CA ASP A 382 15.69 3.97 -8.05
C ASP A 382 15.38 2.53 -8.45
N VAL A 383 15.97 1.59 -7.71
CA VAL A 383 15.72 0.15 -7.85
C VAL A 383 15.42 -0.42 -6.47
N SER A 384 14.45 -1.32 -6.38
CA SER A 384 14.16 -2.07 -5.16
C SER A 384 14.00 -3.57 -5.41
N TYR A 385 14.31 -4.33 -4.38
CA TYR A 385 14.18 -5.78 -4.35
C TYR A 385 13.52 -6.23 -3.06
N LEU A 386 12.58 -7.18 -3.18
CA LEU A 386 11.80 -7.72 -2.08
C LEU A 386 12.23 -9.16 -1.78
N VAL A 387 12.47 -9.46 -0.50
CA VAL A 387 12.82 -10.78 0.02
C VAL A 387 11.75 -11.23 1.00
N PRO A 388 10.89 -12.22 0.66
CA PRO A 388 9.92 -12.77 1.60
C PRO A 388 10.61 -13.42 2.80
N VAL A 389 10.06 -13.22 4.00
CA VAL A 389 10.60 -13.80 5.26
C VAL A 389 9.85 -15.08 5.65
N ASN A 390 8.63 -15.25 5.17
CA ASN A 390 7.83 -16.43 5.46
C ASN A 390 8.08 -17.53 4.44
N ASN A 391 8.74 -18.62 4.86
CA ASN A 391 8.71 -19.88 4.14
C ASN A 391 7.39 -20.58 4.50
N THR A 392 6.40 -20.50 3.62
CA THR A 392 5.30 -21.46 3.62
C THR A 392 5.85 -22.76 3.05
N ALA A 393 6.54 -23.53 3.90
CA ALA A 393 7.30 -24.73 3.53
C ALA A 393 6.44 -25.90 2.99
N THR A 394 5.16 -25.68 2.69
CA THR A 394 4.25 -26.76 2.28
C THR A 394 3.99 -26.83 0.78
N SER A 395 4.30 -25.81 -0.01
CA SER A 395 4.14 -25.91 -1.48
C SER A 395 4.83 -24.76 -2.24
N GLY A 396 6.12 -24.88 -2.50
CA GLY A 396 6.72 -24.08 -3.56
C GLY A 396 7.16 -22.66 -3.17
N THR A 397 7.49 -21.89 -4.18
CA THR A 397 8.00 -20.51 -4.13
C THR A 397 6.94 -19.52 -3.61
N ASN A 398 7.39 -18.55 -2.80
CA ASN A 398 6.52 -17.44 -2.37
C ASN A 398 6.17 -16.58 -3.59
N PRO A 399 4.88 -16.26 -3.85
CA PRO A 399 4.49 -15.46 -5.01
C PRO A 399 5.18 -14.10 -5.15
N LEU A 400 5.55 -13.47 -4.03
CA LEU A 400 6.25 -12.18 -3.99
C LEU A 400 7.76 -12.30 -4.14
N GLU A 401 8.30 -13.53 -4.22
CA GLU A 401 9.73 -13.75 -4.42
C GLU A 401 10.20 -13.16 -5.76
N ASN A 402 11.43 -12.62 -5.75
CA ASN A 402 12.04 -12.00 -6.93
C ASN A 402 11.30 -10.77 -7.50
N THR A 403 10.56 -10.06 -6.66
CA THR A 403 9.93 -8.80 -7.09
C THR A 403 10.96 -7.68 -7.16
N LEU A 404 11.25 -7.25 -8.38
CA LEU A 404 12.09 -6.09 -8.71
C LEU A 404 11.20 -4.92 -9.11
N ARG A 405 11.55 -3.69 -8.69
CA ARG A 405 10.89 -2.47 -9.13
C ARG A 405 11.92 -1.45 -9.58
N PHE A 406 11.57 -0.72 -10.62
CA PHE A 406 12.37 0.34 -11.20
C PHE A 406 11.57 1.62 -11.23
N SER A 407 12.19 2.74 -10.89
CA SER A 407 11.57 4.06 -10.96
C SER A 407 12.53 5.06 -11.58
N LEU A 408 12.05 5.78 -12.56
CA LEU A 408 12.74 6.89 -13.19
C LEU A 408 11.99 8.18 -12.86
N THR A 409 12.70 9.20 -12.40
CA THR A 409 12.16 10.50 -12.08
C THR A 409 12.89 11.58 -12.87
N VAL A 410 12.15 12.56 -13.38
CA VAL A 410 12.68 13.78 -13.99
C VAL A 410 12.09 14.98 -13.30
N ASN A 411 12.94 15.78 -12.65
CA ASN A 411 12.56 16.96 -11.89
C ASN A 411 13.08 18.22 -12.59
N ILE A 412 12.20 19.15 -12.88
CA ILE A 412 12.53 20.36 -13.62
C ILE A 412 12.25 21.58 -12.72
N ASP A 413 13.33 22.25 -12.31
CA ASP A 413 13.29 23.54 -11.65
C ASP A 413 13.18 24.63 -12.70
N LYS A 414 12.04 25.30 -12.81
CA LYS A 414 11.76 26.39 -13.74
C LYS A 414 11.69 26.00 -15.23
N TRP A 415 10.51 25.64 -15.65
CA TRP A 415 10.15 25.75 -17.05
C TRP A 415 9.89 27.23 -17.39
N GLY A 416 10.90 27.94 -17.93
CA GLY A 416 10.75 29.25 -18.55
C GLY A 416 10.56 30.43 -17.61
N ASN A 417 11.62 30.85 -16.91
CA ASN A 417 12.04 32.24 -16.74
C ASN A 417 13.33 32.30 -15.92
N ASN A 418 14.40 32.84 -16.52
CA ASN A 418 15.61 33.23 -15.83
C ASN A 418 15.34 34.40 -14.88
N THR A 419 14.97 34.12 -13.66
CA THR A 419 15.12 35.09 -12.55
C THR A 419 15.54 34.29 -11.32
N ARG A 420 16.85 34.26 -11.08
CA ARG A 420 17.42 33.99 -9.76
C ARG A 420 16.72 34.94 -8.77
N LEU A 421 15.86 34.39 -7.93
CA LEU A 421 15.52 35.09 -6.69
C LEU A 421 16.71 34.87 -5.75
N GLU A 422 17.42 35.96 -5.47
CA GLU A 422 18.45 36.05 -4.46
C GLU A 422 17.94 35.48 -3.14
N LYS A 423 18.80 34.71 -2.49
CA LYS A 423 18.65 34.34 -1.07
C LYS A 423 18.49 35.62 -0.29
N VAL A 424 17.31 35.85 0.24
CA VAL A 424 17.11 36.86 1.30
C VAL A 424 17.54 36.18 2.60
N ASN A 425 18.56 36.76 3.23
CA ASN A 425 19.20 36.43 4.50
C ASN A 425 18.21 36.20 5.65
#